data_df8a4f63767a6492b0b468c374915434
#
_entry.id   df8a4f63767a6492b0b468c374915434
#
_cell.length_a   1.000
_cell.length_b   1.000
_cell.length_c   1.000
_cell.angle_alpha   90.00
_cell.angle_beta   90.00
_cell.angle_gamma   90.00
#
_symmetry.space_group_name_H-M   'P 1'
#
loop_
_entity.id
_entity.type
_entity.pdbx_description
1 polymer ?
#
loop_
_entity_poly.entity_id
_entity_poly.type
_entity_poly.pdbx_seq_one_letter_code
_entity_poly.pdbx_strand_id
1 'polypeptide(L)'
;MNIDIFLLISFLLPFVMMGGLFYFIVVRKNNFEERVAHYIPYHSLDSERRQYIEKVEKYKRYICIGLKVFFSFSLILSVSLLLFAINSKQGSAPEIMPQRLLALISIPVVFTFLLYYIFSYVVRKNAKAQRLLLEEMEKSDFQHLLEVQKDLPLLRKYFPFFIVSKEKLYFFTFFTIRELDPKRIVKVRWWRSKGGNRTVFIKHSGWSVIGL
;
A
#
# COMPACT_ATOMS: atom_id res chain seq x y z
N MET A 1 -29.67 16.56 16.86
CA MET A 1 -28.29 16.67 16.38
C MET A 1 -28.33 17.54 15.12
N ASN A 2 -27.72 18.72 15.13
CA ASN A 2 -27.86 19.69 14.05
C ASN A 2 -27.26 19.10 12.76
N ILE A 3 -28.04 19.12 11.68
CA ILE A 3 -27.65 18.60 10.33
C ILE A 3 -26.29 19.18 9.89
N ASP A 4 -26.02 20.44 10.24
CA ASP A 4 -24.76 21.11 9.91
C ASP A 4 -23.54 20.50 10.60
N ILE A 5 -23.67 20.06 11.86
CA ILE A 5 -22.60 19.40 12.60
C ILE A 5 -22.29 17.99 11.99
N PHE A 6 -23.35 17.27 11.64
CA PHE A 6 -23.19 15.96 11.01
C PHE A 6 -22.52 16.06 9.64
N LEU A 7 -22.90 17.04 8.82
CA LEU A 7 -22.26 17.33 7.54
C LEU A 7 -20.80 17.74 7.72
N LEU A 8 -20.50 18.59 8.70
CA LEU A 8 -19.13 19.02 9.00
C LEU A 8 -18.25 17.83 9.41
N ILE A 9 -18.73 16.96 10.30
CA ILE A 9 -18.01 15.76 10.75
C ILE A 9 -17.81 14.80 9.58
N SER A 10 -18.85 14.56 8.78
CA SER A 10 -18.76 13.66 7.61
C SER A 10 -17.78 14.17 6.56
N PHE A 11 -17.60 15.48 6.46
CA PHE A 11 -16.60 16.10 5.58
C PHE A 11 -15.19 16.02 6.16
N LEU A 12 -15.00 16.34 7.43
CA LEU A 12 -13.69 16.39 8.07
C LEU A 12 -13.09 15.00 8.34
N LEU A 13 -13.92 14.02 8.70
CA LEU A 13 -13.46 12.67 9.07
C LEU A 13 -12.58 12.00 8.00
N PRO A 14 -12.93 11.99 6.70
CA PRO A 14 -12.08 11.45 5.66
C PRO A 14 -10.72 12.14 5.56
N PHE A 15 -10.65 13.46 5.72
CA PHE A 15 -9.39 14.21 5.66
C PHE A 15 -8.50 13.93 6.87
N VAL A 16 -9.07 13.80 8.07
CA VAL A 16 -8.33 13.42 9.28
C VAL A 16 -7.77 12.01 9.14
N MET A 17 -8.59 11.06 8.68
CA MET A 17 -8.13 9.70 8.42
C MET A 17 -7.02 9.66 7.36
N MET A 18 -7.16 10.42 6.29
CA MET A 18 -6.15 10.50 5.23
C MET A 18 -4.87 11.19 5.70
N GLY A 19 -4.97 12.25 6.49
CA GLY A 19 -3.83 12.90 7.12
C GLY A 19 -3.07 11.94 8.04
N GLY A 20 -3.80 11.13 8.82
CA GLY A 20 -3.24 10.06 9.64
C GLY A 20 -2.50 9.01 8.79
N LEU A 21 -3.13 8.50 7.74
CA LEU A 21 -2.50 7.56 6.81
C LEU A 21 -1.25 8.16 6.15
N PHE A 22 -1.34 9.39 5.67
CA PHE A 22 -0.19 10.10 5.09
C PHE A 22 0.95 10.25 6.09
N TYR A 23 0.67 10.62 7.33
CA TYR A 23 1.65 10.71 8.39
C TYR A 23 2.38 9.37 8.61
N PHE A 24 1.64 8.27 8.72
CA PHE A 24 2.23 6.94 8.92
C PHE A 24 3.05 6.45 7.71
N ILE A 25 2.64 6.80 6.50
CA ILE A 25 3.28 6.31 5.27
C ILE A 25 4.50 7.16 4.89
N VAL A 26 4.40 8.48 5.05
CA VAL A 26 5.39 9.43 4.51
C VAL A 26 6.30 9.98 5.61
N VAL A 27 5.74 10.33 6.76
CA VAL A 27 6.47 11.04 7.81
C VAL A 27 7.15 10.07 8.77
N ARG A 28 6.42 9.05 9.25
CA ARG A 28 6.97 8.07 10.18
C ARG A 28 7.76 6.99 9.46
N LYS A 29 9.02 7.27 9.15
CA LYS A 29 9.95 6.31 8.53
C LYS A 29 10.78 5.61 9.59
N ASN A 30 11.13 4.36 9.33
CA ASN A 30 12.16 3.64 10.07
C ASN A 30 13.52 3.75 9.33
N ASN A 31 14.62 3.33 9.98
CA ASN A 31 15.98 3.43 9.42
C ASN A 31 16.10 2.77 8.04
N PHE A 32 15.41 1.65 7.81
CA PHE A 32 15.43 0.99 6.50
C PHE A 32 14.68 1.82 5.45
N GLU A 33 13.53 2.37 5.81
CA GLU A 33 12.75 3.23 4.90
C GLU A 33 13.46 4.54 4.57
N GLU A 34 14.27 5.07 5.48
CA GLU A 34 15.16 6.21 5.20
C GLU A 34 16.24 5.84 4.18
N ARG A 35 16.86 4.66 4.33
CA ARG A 35 17.80 4.14 3.31
C ARG A 35 17.12 4.00 1.95
N VAL A 36 15.92 3.46 1.91
CA VAL A 36 15.13 3.35 0.66
C VAL A 36 14.82 4.73 0.06
N ALA A 37 14.56 5.75 0.88
CA ALA A 37 14.28 7.09 0.39
C ALA A 37 15.49 7.70 -0.35
N HIS A 38 16.70 7.53 0.19
CA HIS A 38 17.95 8.07 -0.36
C HIS A 38 18.66 7.12 -1.35
N TYR A 39 18.07 5.93 -1.58
CA TYR A 39 18.67 4.93 -2.46
C TYR A 39 18.76 5.42 -3.91
N ILE A 40 19.97 5.30 -4.47
CA ILE A 40 20.30 5.53 -5.88
C ILE A 40 20.63 4.16 -6.51
N PRO A 41 20.02 3.79 -7.63
CA PRO A 41 20.25 2.51 -8.28
C PRO A 41 21.71 2.29 -8.66
N TYR A 42 22.24 1.11 -8.35
CA TYR A 42 23.57 0.69 -8.78
C TYR A 42 23.52 0.15 -10.21
N HIS A 43 24.57 0.37 -11.00
CA HIS A 43 24.54 0.08 -12.43
C HIS A 43 25.20 -1.26 -12.82
N SER A 44 25.96 -1.89 -11.93
CA SER A 44 26.68 -3.15 -12.21
C SER A 44 26.03 -4.35 -11.51
N LEU A 45 24.89 -4.79 -12.00
CA LEU A 45 24.21 -5.98 -11.51
C LEU A 45 24.45 -7.18 -12.41
N ASP A 46 24.50 -8.35 -11.78
CA ASP A 46 24.49 -9.67 -12.45
C ASP A 46 23.28 -9.79 -13.41
N SER A 47 23.45 -10.44 -14.53
CA SER A 47 22.41 -10.54 -15.59
C SER A 47 21.09 -11.10 -15.05
N GLU A 48 21.14 -12.12 -14.16
CA GLU A 48 19.95 -12.72 -13.57
C GLU A 48 19.19 -11.76 -12.64
N ARG A 49 19.91 -11.03 -11.79
CA ARG A 49 19.31 -10.02 -10.92
C ARG A 49 18.69 -8.89 -11.71
N ARG A 50 19.38 -8.45 -12.75
CA ARG A 50 18.88 -7.42 -13.66
C ARG A 50 17.56 -7.84 -14.31
N GLN A 51 17.49 -9.06 -14.86
CA GLN A 51 16.25 -9.60 -15.43
C GLN A 51 15.11 -9.67 -14.39
N TYR A 52 15.45 -10.07 -13.16
CA TYR A 52 14.45 -10.10 -12.08
C TYR A 52 13.92 -8.71 -11.75
N ILE A 53 14.81 -7.72 -11.60
CA ILE A 53 14.45 -6.32 -11.34
C ILE A 53 13.59 -5.75 -12.49
N GLU A 54 13.93 -6.05 -13.74
CA GLU A 54 13.13 -5.62 -14.88
C GLU A 54 11.70 -6.19 -14.83
N LYS A 55 11.55 -7.44 -14.38
CA LYS A 55 10.22 -8.03 -14.13
C LYS A 55 9.48 -7.31 -12.99
N VAL A 56 10.13 -7.03 -11.86
CA VAL A 56 9.54 -6.27 -10.75
C VAL A 56 9.04 -4.90 -11.23
N GLU A 57 9.87 -4.19 -12.00
CA GLU A 57 9.52 -2.89 -12.58
C GLU A 57 8.33 -2.97 -13.57
N LYS A 58 8.28 -4.04 -14.37
CA LYS A 58 7.16 -4.31 -15.28
C LYS A 58 5.86 -4.54 -14.50
N TYR A 59 5.88 -5.38 -13.46
CA TYR A 59 4.71 -5.63 -12.62
C TYR A 59 4.29 -4.41 -11.83
N LYS A 60 5.22 -3.61 -11.31
CA LYS A 60 4.93 -2.31 -10.70
C LYS A 60 4.11 -1.43 -11.66
N ARG A 61 4.53 -1.34 -12.93
CA ARG A 61 3.78 -0.57 -13.92
C ARG A 61 2.37 -1.11 -14.12
N TYR A 62 2.20 -2.44 -14.22
CA TYR A 62 0.88 -3.04 -14.36
C TYR A 62 -0.03 -2.77 -13.16
N ILE A 63 0.50 -2.87 -11.94
CA ILE A 63 -0.27 -2.55 -10.73
C ILE A 63 -0.68 -1.08 -10.73
N CYS A 64 0.23 -0.16 -11.06
CA CYS A 64 -0.11 1.27 -11.13
C CYS A 64 -1.17 1.58 -12.22
N ILE A 65 -1.11 0.91 -13.37
CA ILE A 65 -2.14 1.04 -14.40
C ILE A 65 -3.47 0.46 -13.90
N GLY A 66 -3.45 -0.73 -13.28
CA GLY A 66 -4.63 -1.35 -12.69
C GLY A 66 -5.29 -0.46 -11.63
N LEU A 67 -4.48 0.14 -10.75
CA LEU A 67 -4.98 1.12 -9.77
C LEU A 67 -5.61 2.34 -10.46
N LYS A 68 -4.97 2.86 -11.50
CA LYS A 68 -5.51 4.01 -12.26
C LYS A 68 -6.86 3.68 -12.87
N VAL A 69 -7.00 2.52 -13.51
CA VAL A 69 -8.27 2.07 -14.11
C VAL A 69 -9.33 1.86 -13.02
N PHE A 70 -8.97 1.18 -11.92
CA PHE A 70 -9.88 0.91 -10.80
C PHE A 70 -10.42 2.20 -10.18
N PHE A 71 -9.54 3.16 -9.86
CA PHE A 71 -9.96 4.43 -9.27
C PHE A 71 -10.74 5.31 -10.25
N SER A 72 -10.39 5.30 -11.54
CA SER A 72 -11.17 6.02 -12.57
C SER A 72 -12.58 5.46 -12.70
N PHE A 73 -12.72 4.13 -12.75
CA PHE A 73 -14.03 3.47 -12.80
C PHE A 73 -14.86 3.73 -11.54
N SER A 74 -14.24 3.62 -10.36
CA SER A 74 -14.88 3.94 -9.08
C SER A 74 -15.37 5.38 -9.01
N LEU A 75 -14.60 6.33 -9.55
CA LEU A 75 -15.00 7.74 -9.63
C LEU A 75 -16.21 7.94 -10.55
N ILE A 76 -16.17 7.37 -11.74
CA ILE A 76 -17.29 7.46 -12.69
C ILE A 76 -18.57 6.90 -12.06
N LEU A 77 -18.48 5.72 -11.43
CA LEU A 77 -19.60 5.09 -10.76
C LEU A 77 -20.15 5.96 -9.62
N SER A 78 -19.27 6.52 -8.77
CA SER A 78 -19.67 7.38 -7.65
C SER A 78 -20.38 8.65 -8.12
N VAL A 79 -19.86 9.30 -9.15
CA VAL A 79 -20.47 10.50 -9.72
C VAL A 79 -21.81 10.18 -10.40
N SER A 80 -21.89 9.06 -11.13
CA SER A 80 -23.14 8.63 -11.78
C SER A 80 -24.25 8.32 -10.77
N LEU A 81 -23.91 7.61 -9.67
CA LEU A 81 -24.86 7.32 -8.60
C LEU A 81 -25.33 8.61 -7.89
N LEU A 82 -24.41 9.56 -7.68
CA LEU A 82 -24.76 10.86 -7.09
C LEU A 82 -25.74 11.64 -7.98
N LEU A 83 -25.45 11.72 -9.28
CA LEU A 83 -26.33 12.41 -10.24
C LEU A 83 -27.70 11.72 -10.35
N PHE A 84 -27.73 10.39 -10.35
CA PHE A 84 -28.98 9.62 -10.32
C PHE A 84 -29.81 9.91 -9.07
N ALA A 85 -29.16 9.93 -7.89
CA ALA A 85 -29.82 10.21 -6.62
C ALA A 85 -30.39 11.65 -6.54
N ILE A 86 -29.72 12.61 -7.18
CA ILE A 86 -30.20 13.99 -7.28
C ILE A 86 -31.42 14.06 -8.19
N ASN A 87 -31.34 13.43 -9.37
CA ASN A 87 -32.40 13.47 -10.38
C ASN A 87 -33.70 12.76 -9.91
N SER A 88 -33.54 11.67 -9.15
CA SER A 88 -34.69 10.94 -8.58
C SER A 88 -35.47 11.70 -7.53
N LYS A 89 -34.89 12.74 -6.91
CA LYS A 89 -35.51 13.58 -5.87
C LYS A 89 -36.13 14.89 -6.40
N GLN A 90 -35.97 15.19 -7.69
CA GLN A 90 -36.42 16.47 -8.26
C GLN A 90 -37.95 16.69 -8.24
N GLY A 91 -38.76 15.70 -7.89
CA GLY A 91 -40.21 15.84 -7.73
C GLY A 91 -40.68 16.50 -6.43
N SER A 92 -39.82 16.66 -5.42
CA SER A 92 -40.22 17.14 -4.08
C SER A 92 -39.14 17.91 -3.28
N ALA A 93 -38.00 18.24 -3.90
CA ALA A 93 -36.91 18.90 -3.20
C ALA A 93 -36.66 20.32 -3.71
N PRO A 94 -36.29 21.30 -2.83
CA PRO A 94 -35.89 22.62 -3.26
C PRO A 94 -34.71 22.54 -4.22
N GLU A 95 -34.68 23.40 -5.22
CA GLU A 95 -33.59 23.50 -6.20
C GLU A 95 -32.23 23.44 -5.50
N ILE A 96 -31.46 22.40 -5.79
CA ILE A 96 -30.12 22.28 -5.24
C ILE A 96 -29.28 23.35 -5.92
N MET A 97 -28.87 24.36 -5.14
CA MET A 97 -28.01 25.43 -5.68
C MET A 97 -26.78 24.82 -6.36
N PRO A 98 -26.38 25.32 -7.55
CA PRO A 98 -25.23 24.81 -8.32
C PRO A 98 -23.95 24.68 -7.48
N GLN A 99 -23.75 25.56 -6.51
CA GLN A 99 -22.63 25.53 -5.58
C GLN A 99 -22.61 24.27 -4.67
N ARG A 100 -23.80 23.83 -4.19
CA ARG A 100 -23.91 22.59 -3.39
C ARG A 100 -23.65 21.35 -4.21
N LEU A 101 -24.10 21.37 -5.48
CA LEU A 101 -23.83 20.28 -6.43
C LEU A 101 -22.33 20.14 -6.72
N LEU A 102 -21.66 21.28 -6.96
CA LEU A 102 -20.22 21.31 -7.19
C LEU A 102 -19.44 20.79 -5.98
N ALA A 103 -19.83 21.18 -4.78
CA ALA A 103 -19.22 20.68 -3.53
C ALA A 103 -19.41 19.17 -3.37
N LEU A 104 -20.60 18.65 -3.65
CA LEU A 104 -20.90 17.21 -3.57
C LEU A 104 -20.08 16.37 -4.57
N ILE A 105 -19.81 16.87 -5.77
CA ILE A 105 -19.00 16.18 -6.78
C ILE A 105 -17.51 16.30 -6.45
N SER A 106 -17.04 17.44 -5.94
CA SER A 106 -15.62 17.66 -5.66
C SER A 106 -15.07 16.72 -4.58
N ILE A 107 -15.88 16.34 -3.59
CA ILE A 107 -15.46 15.46 -2.49
C ILE A 107 -15.00 14.08 -3.01
N PRO A 108 -15.81 13.29 -3.73
CA PRO A 108 -15.38 11.99 -4.25
C PRO A 108 -14.22 12.10 -5.23
N VAL A 109 -14.14 13.19 -5.99
CA VAL A 109 -13.02 13.45 -6.91
C VAL A 109 -11.72 13.60 -6.13
N VAL A 110 -11.67 14.54 -5.19
CA VAL A 110 -10.45 14.77 -4.36
C VAL A 110 -10.07 13.51 -3.60
N PHE A 111 -11.03 12.84 -2.97
CA PHE A 111 -10.78 11.61 -2.21
C PHE A 111 -10.21 10.49 -3.07
N THR A 112 -10.75 10.28 -4.27
CA THR A 112 -10.27 9.27 -5.22
C THR A 112 -8.84 9.56 -5.67
N PHE A 113 -8.52 10.83 -5.98
CA PHE A 113 -7.16 11.22 -6.34
C PHE A 113 -6.18 11.00 -5.19
N LEU A 114 -6.53 11.37 -3.98
CA LEU A 114 -5.68 11.16 -2.80
C LEU A 114 -5.43 9.68 -2.54
N LEU A 115 -6.46 8.83 -2.61
CA LEU A 115 -6.29 7.38 -2.49
C LEU A 115 -5.37 6.83 -3.58
N TYR A 116 -5.58 7.22 -4.84
CA TYR A 116 -4.71 6.82 -5.93
C TYR A 116 -3.24 7.21 -5.67
N TYR A 117 -2.99 8.41 -5.19
CA TYR A 117 -1.63 8.87 -4.85
C TYR A 117 -1.01 8.03 -3.74
N ILE A 118 -1.74 7.76 -2.67
CA ILE A 118 -1.28 6.94 -1.54
C ILE A 118 -0.92 5.53 -2.01
N PHE A 119 -1.82 4.86 -2.70
CA PHE A 119 -1.57 3.50 -3.18
C PHE A 119 -0.42 3.43 -4.19
N SER A 120 -0.36 4.36 -5.13
CA SER A 120 0.75 4.45 -6.09
C SER A 120 2.09 4.72 -5.40
N TYR A 121 2.11 5.56 -4.36
CA TYR A 121 3.30 5.80 -3.55
C TYR A 121 3.76 4.53 -2.85
N VAL A 122 2.86 3.79 -2.20
CA VAL A 122 3.17 2.52 -1.52
C VAL A 122 3.76 1.51 -2.50
N VAL A 123 3.16 1.33 -3.66
CA VAL A 123 3.66 0.40 -4.70
C VAL A 123 5.06 0.79 -5.16
N ARG A 124 5.29 2.08 -5.42
CA ARG A 124 6.61 2.59 -5.84
C ARG A 124 7.66 2.43 -4.74
N LYS A 125 7.31 2.73 -3.49
CA LYS A 125 8.18 2.58 -2.32
C LYS A 125 8.57 1.12 -2.13
N ASN A 126 7.62 0.19 -2.18
CA ASN A 126 7.88 -1.23 -2.04
C ASN A 126 8.78 -1.77 -3.18
N ALA A 127 8.52 -1.37 -4.43
CA ALA A 127 9.37 -1.75 -5.56
C ALA A 127 10.79 -1.19 -5.42
N LYS A 128 10.94 0.06 -4.95
CA LYS A 128 12.26 0.68 -4.69
C LYS A 128 13.02 -0.06 -3.58
N ALA A 129 12.33 -0.42 -2.51
CA ALA A 129 12.91 -1.18 -1.40
C ALA A 129 13.32 -2.59 -1.82
N GLN A 130 12.48 -3.27 -2.60
CA GLN A 130 12.80 -4.58 -3.14
C GLN A 130 14.04 -4.52 -4.04
N ARG A 131 14.15 -3.50 -4.87
CA ARG A 131 15.34 -3.28 -5.70
C ARG A 131 16.60 -3.08 -4.86
N LEU A 132 16.55 -2.23 -3.82
CA LEU A 132 17.66 -2.04 -2.88
C LEU A 132 18.11 -3.38 -2.27
N LEU A 133 17.16 -4.17 -1.77
CA LEU A 133 17.48 -5.47 -1.17
C LEU A 133 18.12 -6.44 -2.17
N LEU A 134 17.60 -6.49 -3.39
CA LEU A 134 18.15 -7.33 -4.47
C LEU A 134 19.57 -6.92 -4.89
N GLU A 135 19.89 -5.63 -4.83
CA GLU A 135 21.24 -5.13 -5.12
C GLU A 135 22.22 -5.44 -3.98
N GLU A 136 21.77 -5.37 -2.73
CA GLU A 136 22.61 -5.64 -1.54
C GLU A 136 22.70 -7.13 -1.15
N MET A 137 21.84 -7.97 -1.70
CA MET A 137 21.72 -9.39 -1.37
C MET A 137 22.92 -10.19 -1.84
N GLU A 138 23.36 -11.17 -1.05
CA GLU A 138 24.37 -12.14 -1.46
C GLU A 138 23.84 -13.08 -2.56
N LYS A 139 24.74 -13.74 -3.28
CA LYS A 139 24.35 -14.64 -4.37
C LYS A 139 23.56 -15.86 -3.85
N SER A 140 23.95 -16.38 -2.69
CA SER A 140 23.25 -17.47 -2.01
C SER A 140 21.81 -17.11 -1.63
N ASP A 141 21.64 -15.93 -1.04
CA ASP A 141 20.32 -15.43 -0.64
C ASP A 141 19.41 -15.21 -1.84
N PHE A 142 19.99 -14.71 -2.94
CA PHE A 142 19.25 -14.51 -4.19
C PHE A 142 18.79 -15.84 -4.81
N GLN A 143 19.63 -16.87 -4.81
CA GLN A 143 19.23 -18.20 -5.28
C GLN A 143 18.15 -18.80 -4.41
N HIS A 144 18.27 -18.68 -3.09
CA HIS A 144 17.22 -19.11 -2.16
C HIS A 144 15.90 -18.35 -2.38
N LEU A 145 15.96 -17.04 -2.63
CA LEU A 145 14.78 -16.25 -2.99
C LEU A 145 14.10 -16.81 -4.26
N LEU A 146 14.87 -17.15 -5.29
CA LEU A 146 14.34 -17.70 -6.53
C LEU A 146 13.68 -19.07 -6.31
N GLU A 147 14.27 -19.92 -5.47
CA GLU A 147 13.70 -21.24 -5.12
C GLU A 147 12.36 -21.08 -4.39
N VAL A 148 12.33 -20.27 -3.32
CA VAL A 148 11.09 -20.01 -2.55
C VAL A 148 9.98 -19.44 -3.42
N GLN A 149 10.36 -18.65 -4.41
CA GLN A 149 9.39 -17.99 -5.30
C GLN A 149 8.96 -18.83 -6.49
N LYS A 150 9.59 -19.98 -6.74
CA LYS A 150 9.31 -20.81 -7.92
C LYS A 150 7.84 -21.20 -8.03
N ASP A 151 7.23 -21.55 -6.90
CA ASP A 151 5.85 -22.05 -6.83
C ASP A 151 4.83 -20.96 -6.47
N LEU A 152 5.27 -19.72 -6.30
CA LEU A 152 4.37 -18.64 -5.95
C LEU A 152 3.63 -18.07 -7.18
N PRO A 153 2.36 -17.67 -7.03
CA PRO A 153 1.63 -16.96 -8.08
C PRO A 153 2.36 -15.63 -8.44
N LEU A 154 2.24 -15.22 -9.69
CA LEU A 154 3.00 -14.10 -10.28
C LEU A 154 3.03 -12.83 -9.42
N LEU A 155 1.91 -12.48 -8.82
CA LEU A 155 1.82 -11.28 -7.99
C LEU A 155 2.68 -11.40 -6.71
N ARG A 156 2.65 -12.56 -6.04
CA ARG A 156 3.45 -12.82 -4.84
C ARG A 156 4.93 -13.03 -5.18
N LYS A 157 5.22 -13.54 -6.37
CA LYS A 157 6.59 -13.73 -6.86
C LYS A 157 7.34 -12.41 -7.00
N TYR A 158 6.69 -11.38 -7.55
CA TYR A 158 7.34 -10.08 -7.79
C TYR A 158 6.99 -9.00 -6.74
N PHE A 159 6.03 -9.29 -5.85
CA PHE A 159 5.70 -8.49 -4.68
C PHE A 159 5.57 -9.41 -3.46
N PRO A 160 6.69 -9.98 -2.99
CA PRO A 160 6.68 -10.86 -1.84
C PRO A 160 6.32 -10.10 -0.57
N PHE A 161 5.68 -10.79 0.38
CA PHE A 161 5.39 -10.24 1.70
C PHE A 161 6.64 -10.11 2.57
N PHE A 162 7.67 -10.90 2.28
CA PHE A 162 8.95 -10.84 2.98
C PHE A 162 10.10 -11.21 2.06
N ILE A 163 11.28 -10.69 2.38
CA ILE A 163 12.57 -11.04 1.75
C ILE A 163 13.57 -11.31 2.87
N VAL A 164 14.35 -12.36 2.71
CA VAL A 164 15.51 -12.65 3.56
C VAL A 164 16.76 -12.14 2.86
N SER A 165 17.58 -11.35 3.52
CA SER A 165 18.86 -10.87 3.01
C SER A 165 19.82 -10.59 4.15
N LYS A 166 21.06 -11.06 4.05
CA LYS A 166 22.10 -10.86 5.08
C LYS A 166 21.64 -11.26 6.49
N GLU A 167 21.07 -12.43 6.64
CA GLU A 167 20.50 -12.95 7.89
C GLU A 167 19.36 -12.11 8.50
N LYS A 168 18.85 -11.12 7.80
CA LYS A 168 17.73 -10.27 8.24
C LYS A 168 16.48 -10.57 7.44
N LEU A 169 15.34 -10.38 8.08
CA LEU A 169 14.03 -10.58 7.50
C LEU A 169 13.36 -9.23 7.27
N TYR A 170 12.99 -8.95 6.02
CA TYR A 170 12.32 -7.72 5.63
C TYR A 170 10.87 -8.01 5.29
N PHE A 171 9.95 -7.47 6.10
CA PHE A 171 8.52 -7.61 5.87
C PHE A 171 7.95 -6.39 5.17
N PHE A 172 7.31 -6.64 4.04
CA PHE A 172 6.56 -5.65 3.28
C PHE A 172 5.12 -5.64 3.77
N THR A 173 4.82 -4.80 4.74
CA THR A 173 3.44 -4.53 5.11
C THR A 173 2.85 -3.48 4.17
N PHE A 174 1.52 -3.31 4.20
CA PHE A 174 0.87 -2.40 3.25
C PHE A 174 1.44 -0.97 3.29
N PHE A 175 1.77 -0.46 4.47
CA PHE A 175 2.23 0.93 4.63
C PHE A 175 3.70 1.07 5.04
N THR A 176 4.30 0.04 5.63
CA THR A 176 5.66 0.11 6.15
C THR A 176 6.46 -1.12 5.77
N ILE A 177 7.77 -0.94 5.63
CA ILE A 177 8.70 -2.05 5.43
C ILE A 177 9.47 -2.22 6.74
N ARG A 178 9.41 -3.40 7.32
CA ARG A 178 10.00 -3.68 8.63
C ARG A 178 11.18 -4.62 8.49
N GLU A 179 12.32 -4.16 8.98
CA GLU A 179 13.52 -4.97 9.12
C GLU A 179 13.46 -5.69 10.45
N LEU A 180 13.61 -7.00 10.44
CA LEU A 180 13.69 -7.87 11.62
C LEU A 180 15.01 -8.58 11.65
N ASP A 181 15.71 -8.44 12.77
CA ASP A 181 16.85 -9.27 13.10
C ASP A 181 16.33 -10.54 13.81
N PRO A 182 16.51 -11.75 13.25
CA PRO A 182 16.06 -12.98 13.88
C PRO A 182 16.60 -13.18 15.30
N LYS A 183 17.81 -12.67 15.57
CA LYS A 183 18.47 -12.74 16.90
C LYS A 183 17.72 -11.93 17.97
N ARG A 184 16.91 -10.97 17.57
CA ARG A 184 16.09 -10.12 18.45
C ARG A 184 14.63 -10.55 18.54
N ILE A 185 14.27 -11.68 17.97
CA ILE A 185 12.92 -12.22 18.08
C ILE A 185 12.75 -12.83 19.47
N VAL A 186 11.89 -12.22 20.28
CA VAL A 186 11.63 -12.65 21.66
C VAL A 186 10.55 -13.72 21.70
N LYS A 187 9.57 -13.65 20.81
CA LYS A 187 8.42 -14.57 20.82
C LYS A 187 7.76 -14.66 19.45
N VAL A 188 7.49 -15.89 19.03
CA VAL A 188 6.65 -16.17 17.87
C VAL A 188 5.39 -16.86 18.36
N ARG A 189 4.24 -16.33 18.02
CA ARG A 189 2.94 -16.97 18.27
C ARG A 189 2.23 -17.14 16.92
N TRP A 190 1.59 -18.27 16.73
CA TRP A 190 0.73 -18.49 15.58
C TRP A 190 -0.68 -18.80 16.06
N TRP A 191 -1.64 -18.31 15.33
CA TRP A 191 -3.04 -18.57 15.56
C TRP A 191 -3.66 -19.13 14.29
N ARG A 192 -4.55 -20.10 14.49
CA ARG A 192 -5.39 -20.65 13.43
C ARG A 192 -6.80 -20.12 13.62
N SER A 193 -7.33 -19.35 12.67
CA SER A 193 -8.73 -18.93 12.70
C SER A 193 -9.67 -20.11 12.42
N LYS A 194 -10.93 -20.00 12.83
CA LYS A 194 -11.96 -21.03 12.53
C LYS A 194 -12.12 -21.29 11.02
N GLY A 195 -11.77 -20.34 10.15
CA GLY A 195 -11.75 -20.47 8.69
C GLY A 195 -10.47 -21.10 8.10
N GLY A 196 -9.58 -21.64 8.92
CA GLY A 196 -8.36 -22.32 8.46
C GLY A 196 -7.17 -21.41 8.18
N ASN A 197 -7.34 -20.10 8.18
CA ASN A 197 -6.24 -19.14 7.96
C ASN A 197 -5.28 -19.16 9.15
N ARG A 198 -3.98 -19.17 8.84
CA ARG A 198 -2.93 -19.09 9.84
C ARG A 198 -2.41 -17.66 9.91
N THR A 199 -2.39 -17.10 11.11
CA THR A 199 -1.79 -15.78 11.37
C THR A 199 -0.59 -15.96 12.29
N VAL A 200 0.54 -15.42 11.90
CA VAL A 200 1.79 -15.48 12.67
C VAL A 200 2.04 -14.12 13.31
N PHE A 201 2.23 -14.12 14.63
CA PHE A 201 2.58 -12.92 15.39
C PHE A 201 4.04 -13.04 15.83
N ILE A 202 4.85 -12.05 15.49
CA ILE A 202 6.26 -11.98 15.87
C ILE A 202 6.46 -10.81 16.82
N LYS A 203 6.96 -11.06 18.02
CA LYS A 203 7.36 -10.02 18.96
C LYS A 203 8.86 -9.83 18.90
N HIS A 204 9.30 -8.63 18.58
CA HIS A 204 10.70 -8.22 18.54
C HIS A 204 11.04 -7.37 19.77
N SER A 205 12.30 -7.36 20.24
CA SER A 205 12.74 -6.66 21.44
C SER A 205 12.54 -5.15 21.43
N GLY A 206 12.35 -4.53 20.28
CA GLY A 206 12.16 -3.08 20.14
C GLY A 206 10.73 -2.62 19.89
N TRP A 207 9.75 -3.54 19.68
CA TRP A 207 8.36 -3.18 19.40
C TRP A 207 7.43 -4.40 19.25
N SER A 208 6.14 -4.18 19.44
CA SER A 208 5.15 -5.23 19.54
C SER A 208 4.55 -5.66 18.21
N VAL A 209 4.46 -6.95 18.01
CA VAL A 209 3.55 -7.73 17.18
C VAL A 209 3.39 -7.33 15.72
N ILE A 210 3.91 -8.17 14.84
CA ILE A 210 3.52 -8.22 13.43
C ILE A 210 2.52 -9.38 13.29
N GLY A 211 1.31 -9.08 12.81
CA GLY A 211 0.39 -10.09 12.30
C GLY A 211 0.66 -10.30 10.81
N LEU A 212 0.85 -11.54 10.38
CA LEU A 212 1.00 -11.97 8.99
C LEU A 212 -0.12 -12.93 8.65
#